data_3bf3bf7b12661eccdc3704e07bd44c3d
#
_entry.id   3bf3bf7b12661eccdc3704e07bd44c3d
#
_cell.length_a   1.000
_cell.length_b   1.000
_cell.length_c   1.000
_cell.angle_alpha   90.00
_cell.angle_beta   90.00
_cell.angle_gamma   90.00
#
_symmetry.space_group_name_H-M   'P 1'
#
loop_
_entity.id
_entity.type
_entity.pdbx_description
1 polymer ?
#
loop_
_entity_poly.entity_id
_entity_poly.type
_entity_poly.pdbx_seq_one_letter_code
_entity_poly.pdbx_strand_id
1 'polypeptide(L)'
;MKCLSICQPFAELIIQNKKTIELRKLNTNFRGEFLVHAPIKIRKEDCVKMKINEKLTTGAIIGKTELFDVKKYGSIKEIQKDKDKHLSTKKFQGKTFGFILKNSKPLRIPIPWKGQLGFFDVDLPKIKIKNNKIMTDMIEEEFSYQWVGHH
;
A
#
# COMPACT_ATOMS: atom_id res chain seq x y z
N MET A 1 -2.92 -7.35 12.13
CA MET A 1 -2.07 -7.28 10.93
C MET A 1 -1.56 -5.87 10.73
N LYS A 2 -0.32 -5.70 10.38
CA LYS A 2 0.24 -4.37 10.12
C LYS A 2 -0.39 -3.73 8.89
N CYS A 3 -0.51 -2.40 8.92
CA CYS A 3 -1.05 -1.60 7.82
C CYS A 3 -0.18 -0.36 7.64
N LEU A 4 -0.07 0.11 6.42
CA LEU A 4 0.69 1.33 6.10
C LEU A 4 -0.15 2.20 5.17
N SER A 5 -0.26 3.48 5.50
CA SER A 5 -0.95 4.45 4.63
C SER A 5 -0.01 4.94 3.54
N ILE A 6 -0.44 4.80 2.30
CA ILE A 6 0.32 5.19 1.12
C ILE A 6 -0.60 6.03 0.22
N CYS A 7 -0.22 7.28 -0.05
CA CYS A 7 -1.04 8.19 -0.83
C CYS A 7 -1.25 7.69 -2.26
N GLN A 8 -2.47 7.86 -2.76
CA GLN A 8 -2.73 7.61 -4.17
C GLN A 8 -1.98 8.64 -5.05
N PRO A 9 -1.48 8.25 -6.23
CA PRO A 9 -1.76 6.99 -6.94
C PRO A 9 -0.86 5.82 -6.53
N PHE A 10 0.08 6.01 -5.61
CA PHE A 10 1.11 5.00 -5.30
C PHE A 10 0.53 3.74 -4.66
N ALA A 11 -0.50 3.87 -3.82
CA ALA A 11 -1.15 2.71 -3.22
C ALA A 11 -1.72 1.78 -4.30
N GLU A 12 -2.42 2.32 -5.27
CA GLU A 12 -2.97 1.55 -6.39
C GLU A 12 -1.87 0.89 -7.22
N LEU A 13 -0.79 1.64 -7.49
CA LEU A 13 0.33 1.10 -8.26
C LEU A 13 1.04 -0.05 -7.55
N ILE A 14 1.09 -0.01 -6.22
CA ILE A 14 1.64 -1.11 -5.42
C ILE A 14 0.77 -2.36 -5.56
N ILE A 15 -0.53 -2.24 -5.33
CA ILE A 15 -1.40 -3.43 -5.35
C ILE A 15 -1.56 -4.02 -6.75
N GLN A 16 -1.26 -3.26 -7.80
CA GLN A 16 -1.20 -3.74 -9.17
C GLN A 16 0.17 -4.29 -9.58
N ASN A 17 1.12 -4.36 -8.67
CA ASN A 17 2.50 -4.79 -8.93
C ASN A 17 3.26 -3.93 -9.95
N LYS A 18 2.83 -2.69 -10.15
CA LYS A 18 3.53 -1.72 -11.02
C LYS A 18 4.59 -0.95 -10.27
N LYS A 19 4.37 -0.70 -8.97
CA LYS A 19 5.33 -0.08 -8.07
C LYS A 19 5.81 -1.14 -7.09
N THR A 20 7.12 -1.41 -7.08
CA THR A 20 7.73 -2.47 -6.28
C THR A 20 8.68 -1.96 -5.21
N ILE A 21 8.91 -0.65 -5.15
CA ILE A 21 9.67 -0.01 -4.08
C ILE A 21 8.89 1.19 -3.57
N GLU A 22 8.67 1.25 -2.26
CA GLU A 22 8.09 2.40 -1.58
C GLU A 22 9.20 3.15 -0.85
N LEU A 23 9.35 4.44 -1.14
CA LEU A 23 10.40 5.26 -0.56
C LEU A 23 9.93 5.88 0.75
N ARG A 24 10.73 5.72 1.80
CA ARG A 24 10.45 6.25 3.14
C ARG A 24 11.71 6.88 3.74
N LYS A 25 11.51 7.85 4.63
CA LYS A 25 12.61 8.51 5.34
C LYS A 25 13.02 7.73 6.59
N LEU A 26 12.14 6.89 7.11
CA LEU A 26 12.42 6.08 8.29
C LEU A 26 12.59 4.61 7.89
N ASN A 27 13.58 3.98 8.49
CA ASN A 27 13.78 2.54 8.36
C ASN A 27 12.74 1.78 9.17
N THR A 28 12.62 0.49 8.94
CA THR A 28 11.79 -0.41 9.72
C THR A 28 12.45 -1.78 9.84
N ASN A 29 12.27 -2.40 10.99
CA ASN A 29 12.68 -3.80 11.19
C ASN A 29 11.57 -4.77 10.80
N PHE A 30 10.37 -4.27 10.51
CA PHE A 30 9.26 -5.12 10.11
C PHE A 30 9.55 -5.82 8.78
N ARG A 31 9.22 -7.10 8.71
CA ARG A 31 9.23 -7.89 7.46
C ARG A 31 7.96 -8.73 7.44
N GLY A 32 7.41 -8.94 6.26
CA GLY A 32 6.22 -9.75 6.06
C GLY A 32 5.09 -9.00 5.40
N GLU A 33 3.91 -9.59 5.40
CA GLU A 33 2.73 -9.00 4.78
C GLU A 33 2.19 -7.84 5.60
N PHE A 34 1.74 -6.79 4.90
CA PHE A 34 1.01 -5.69 5.50
C PHE A 34 -0.10 -5.21 4.57
N LEU A 35 -1.12 -4.61 5.18
CA LEU A 35 -2.23 -4.04 4.45
C LEU A 35 -1.85 -2.67 3.89
N VAL A 36 -2.32 -2.38 2.68
CA VAL A 36 -2.12 -1.09 2.04
C VAL A 36 -3.37 -0.25 2.23
N HIS A 37 -3.24 0.84 2.95
CA HIS A 37 -4.29 1.84 3.18
C HIS A 37 -4.05 3.03 2.26
N ALA A 38 -5.08 3.49 1.56
CA ALA A 38 -5.04 4.70 0.77
C ALA A 38 -5.73 5.83 1.55
N PRO A 39 -4.99 6.84 2.04
CA PRO A 39 -5.60 7.94 2.77
C PRO A 39 -6.42 8.84 1.83
N ILE A 40 -7.20 9.74 2.41
CA ILE A 40 -8.09 10.64 1.65
C ILE A 40 -7.30 11.59 0.75
N LYS A 41 -6.13 12.04 1.21
CA LYS A 41 -5.30 12.96 0.45
C LYS A 41 -4.63 12.26 -0.73
N ILE A 42 -4.86 12.77 -1.94
CA ILE A 42 -4.27 12.25 -3.19
C ILE A 42 -3.14 13.16 -3.64
N ARG A 43 -2.09 12.57 -4.18
CA ARG A 43 -1.01 13.31 -4.82
C ARG A 43 -1.39 13.60 -6.28
N LYS A 44 -2.12 14.68 -6.48
CA LYS A 44 -2.69 15.03 -7.80
C LYS A 44 -1.61 15.26 -8.87
N GLU A 45 -0.47 15.85 -8.48
CA GLU A 45 0.63 16.06 -9.41
C GLU A 45 1.17 14.77 -9.99
N ASP A 46 1.29 13.74 -9.15
CA ASP A 46 1.77 12.43 -9.61
C ASP A 46 0.74 11.75 -10.51
N CYS A 47 -0.55 11.93 -10.24
CA CYS A 47 -1.60 11.42 -11.10
C CYS A 47 -1.50 12.06 -12.50
N VAL A 48 -1.28 13.36 -12.57
CA VAL A 48 -1.12 14.06 -13.85
C VAL A 48 0.11 13.56 -14.60
N LYS A 49 1.24 13.47 -13.92
CA LYS A 49 2.50 13.02 -14.52
C LYS A 49 2.43 11.59 -15.03
N MET A 50 1.69 10.72 -14.36
CA MET A 50 1.51 9.32 -14.73
C MET A 50 0.32 9.09 -15.65
N LYS A 51 -0.39 10.15 -16.04
CA LYS A 51 -1.58 10.10 -16.91
C LYS A 51 -2.67 9.19 -16.35
N ILE A 52 -2.86 9.24 -15.03
CA ILE A 52 -3.91 8.49 -14.35
C ILE A 52 -5.15 9.38 -14.26
N ASN A 53 -6.19 9.02 -14.99
CA ASN A 53 -7.43 9.79 -15.10
C ASN A 53 -8.60 9.14 -14.36
N GLU A 54 -8.49 7.86 -14.01
CA GLU A 54 -9.54 7.17 -13.29
C GLU A 54 -9.66 7.65 -11.85
N LYS A 55 -10.85 7.50 -11.28
CA LYS A 55 -11.09 7.79 -9.88
C LYS A 55 -10.48 6.68 -9.02
N LEU A 56 -9.58 7.07 -8.13
CA LEU A 56 -8.91 6.14 -7.22
C LEU A 56 -9.63 6.07 -5.88
N THR A 57 -9.65 4.89 -5.27
CA THR A 57 -10.22 4.68 -3.94
C THR A 57 -9.37 5.36 -2.89
N THR A 58 -10.00 6.06 -1.96
CA THR A 58 -9.34 6.71 -0.82
C THR A 58 -10.09 6.44 0.47
N GLY A 59 -9.43 6.67 1.61
CA GLY A 59 -10.04 6.45 2.93
C GLY A 59 -10.32 4.99 3.21
N ALA A 60 -9.54 4.08 2.67
CA ALA A 60 -9.84 2.66 2.76
C ALA A 60 -8.58 1.82 2.63
N ILE A 61 -8.66 0.61 3.18
CA ILE A 61 -7.68 -0.45 2.90
C ILE A 61 -8.03 -1.05 1.55
N ILE A 62 -7.08 -1.06 0.63
CA ILE A 62 -7.34 -1.43 -0.77
C ILE A 62 -6.63 -2.70 -1.21
N GLY A 63 -5.70 -3.22 -0.41
CA GLY A 63 -4.97 -4.41 -0.78
C GLY A 63 -3.92 -4.78 0.26
N LYS A 64 -3.02 -5.66 -0.14
CA LYS A 64 -1.87 -6.04 0.68
C LYS A 64 -0.63 -6.21 -0.17
N THR A 65 0.51 -6.17 0.50
CA THR A 65 1.82 -6.45 -0.11
C THR A 65 2.72 -7.06 0.96
N GLU A 66 3.86 -7.55 0.55
CA GLU A 66 4.86 -8.09 1.46
C GLU A 66 6.09 -7.21 1.46
N LEU A 67 6.53 -6.77 2.65
CA LEU A 67 7.82 -6.10 2.81
C LEU A 67 8.90 -7.18 2.89
N PHE A 68 9.61 -7.34 1.78
CA PHE A 68 10.62 -8.38 1.63
C PHE A 68 11.97 -7.96 2.19
N ASP A 69 12.38 -6.72 1.90
CA ASP A 69 13.67 -6.19 2.34
C ASP A 69 13.62 -4.67 2.33
N VAL A 70 14.62 -4.04 2.94
CA VAL A 70 14.79 -2.59 2.93
C VAL A 70 16.16 -2.26 2.39
N LYS A 71 16.20 -1.38 1.40
CA LYS A 71 17.43 -0.86 0.81
C LYS A 71 17.69 0.54 1.33
N LYS A 72 18.87 0.78 1.88
CA LYS A 72 19.29 2.14 2.26
C LYS A 72 19.97 2.78 1.06
N TYR A 73 19.47 3.93 0.62
CA TYR A 73 20.07 4.66 -0.48
C TYR A 73 21.21 5.55 0.01
N GLY A 74 22.33 5.48 -0.68
CA GLY A 74 23.51 6.28 -0.36
C GLY A 74 23.56 7.65 -1.07
N SER A 75 22.75 7.82 -2.12
CA SER A 75 22.77 9.05 -2.92
C SER A 75 21.49 9.21 -3.72
N ILE A 76 21.23 10.44 -4.18
CA ILE A 76 20.13 10.74 -5.10
C ILE A 76 20.26 9.94 -6.40
N LYS A 77 21.49 9.76 -6.86
CA LYS A 77 21.76 9.00 -8.08
C LYS A 77 21.33 7.54 -7.97
N GLU A 78 21.53 6.92 -6.79
CA GLU A 78 21.06 5.56 -6.54
C GLU A 78 19.54 5.50 -6.53
N ILE A 79 18.87 6.50 -5.96
CA ILE A 79 17.40 6.58 -5.95
C ILE A 79 16.88 6.68 -7.40
N GLN A 80 17.51 7.50 -8.23
CA GLN A 80 17.12 7.69 -9.62
C GLN A 80 17.28 6.41 -10.46
N LYS A 81 18.25 5.57 -10.14
CA LYS A 81 18.41 4.28 -10.82
C LYS A 81 17.23 3.34 -10.63
N ASP A 82 16.52 3.49 -9.52
CA ASP A 82 15.35 2.65 -9.20
C ASP A 82 14.03 3.35 -9.57
N LYS A 83 14.06 4.37 -10.40
CA LYS A 83 12.89 5.16 -10.79
C LYS A 83 11.76 4.32 -11.35
N ASP A 84 12.06 3.33 -12.16
CA ASP A 84 11.10 2.41 -12.75
C ASP A 84 10.43 1.50 -11.71
N LYS A 85 11.03 1.37 -10.53
CA LYS A 85 10.52 0.54 -9.44
C LYS A 85 9.75 1.37 -8.42
N HIS A 86 10.22 2.55 -8.03
CA HIS A 86 9.52 3.37 -7.05
C HIS A 86 8.50 4.35 -7.67
N LEU A 87 8.68 4.72 -8.92
CA LEU A 87 7.80 5.61 -9.69
C LEU A 87 7.58 7.00 -9.08
N SER A 88 8.35 7.38 -8.08
CA SER A 88 8.19 8.67 -7.41
C SER A 88 8.83 9.79 -8.23
N THR A 89 8.14 10.92 -8.29
CA THR A 89 8.66 12.15 -8.92
C THR A 89 9.15 13.16 -7.90
N LYS A 90 8.99 12.84 -6.61
CA LYS A 90 9.41 13.72 -5.52
C LYS A 90 10.94 13.82 -5.46
N LYS A 91 11.45 15.02 -5.19
CA LYS A 91 12.87 15.20 -4.89
C LYS A 91 13.13 14.71 -3.47
N PHE A 92 14.09 13.82 -3.33
CA PHE A 92 14.46 13.26 -2.04
C PHE A 92 15.68 13.96 -1.50
N GLN A 93 15.62 14.32 -0.22
CA GLN A 93 16.74 14.91 0.52
C GLN A 93 16.96 14.11 1.80
N GLY A 94 18.24 13.88 2.12
CA GLY A 94 18.62 13.16 3.33
C GLY A 94 18.43 11.65 3.22
N LYS A 95 18.36 11.02 4.39
CA LYS A 95 18.23 9.55 4.47
C LYS A 95 16.96 9.08 3.80
N THR A 96 17.09 8.11 2.89
CA THR A 96 15.99 7.53 2.18
C THR A 96 16.14 6.01 2.15
N PHE A 97 15.05 5.33 2.43
CA PHE A 97 14.99 3.86 2.44
C PHE A 97 13.99 3.41 1.39
N GLY A 98 14.34 2.37 0.66
CA GLY A 98 13.44 1.74 -0.29
C GLY A 98 12.88 0.45 0.32
N PHE A 99 11.58 0.43 0.56
CA PHE A 99 10.88 -0.78 1.00
C PHE A 99 10.62 -1.64 -0.22
N ILE A 100 11.32 -2.77 -0.30
CA ILE A 100 11.20 -3.69 -1.44
C ILE A 100 9.99 -4.57 -1.23
N LEU A 101 9.02 -4.46 -2.14
CA LEU A 101 7.71 -5.06 -2.04
C LEU A 101 7.54 -6.17 -3.06
N LYS A 102 6.81 -7.22 -2.66
CA LYS A 102 6.46 -8.33 -3.54
C LYS A 102 5.11 -8.92 -3.14
N ASN A 103 4.56 -9.78 -3.99
CA ASN A 103 3.32 -10.52 -3.73
C ASN A 103 2.15 -9.60 -3.38
N SER A 104 2.03 -8.48 -4.09
CA SER A 104 0.95 -7.53 -3.89
C SER A 104 -0.36 -8.06 -4.47
N LYS A 105 -1.46 -7.84 -3.75
CA LYS A 105 -2.80 -8.26 -4.16
C LYS A 105 -3.82 -7.19 -3.79
N PRO A 106 -4.71 -6.81 -4.71
CA PRO A 106 -5.82 -5.93 -4.35
C PRO A 106 -6.91 -6.67 -3.59
N LEU A 107 -7.66 -5.94 -2.77
CA LEU A 107 -8.95 -6.41 -2.24
C LEU A 107 -10.03 -6.21 -3.30
N ARG A 108 -10.97 -7.14 -3.40
CA ARG A 108 -12.13 -6.96 -4.28
C ARG A 108 -12.99 -5.81 -3.82
N ILE A 109 -13.20 -5.72 -2.51
CA ILE A 109 -14.02 -4.68 -1.89
C ILE A 109 -13.15 -3.94 -0.89
N PRO A 110 -12.83 -2.66 -1.16
CA PRO A 110 -12.07 -1.86 -0.20
C PRO A 110 -12.79 -1.76 1.15
N ILE A 111 -12.01 -1.71 2.23
CA ILE A 111 -12.53 -1.64 3.58
C ILE A 111 -12.31 -0.23 4.11
N PRO A 112 -13.37 0.57 4.34
CA PRO A 112 -13.21 1.92 4.89
C PRO A 112 -12.45 1.87 6.22
N TRP A 113 -11.42 2.67 6.31
CA TRP A 113 -10.56 2.68 7.49
C TRP A 113 -9.83 4.01 7.61
N LYS A 114 -9.64 4.47 8.84
CA LYS A 114 -8.88 5.69 9.11
C LYS A 114 -7.40 5.37 9.17
N GLY A 115 -6.57 6.09 8.42
CA GLY A 115 -5.13 5.91 8.43
C GLY A 115 -4.46 6.48 9.67
N GLN A 116 -3.22 6.06 9.89
CA GLN A 116 -2.35 6.56 10.96
C GLN A 116 -0.95 6.74 10.40
N LEU A 117 -0.09 7.40 11.15
CA LEU A 117 1.31 7.57 10.77
C LEU A 117 2.08 6.26 10.97
N GLY A 118 2.96 5.95 10.02
CA GLY A 118 3.79 4.74 10.07
C GLY A 118 2.99 3.46 10.00
N PHE A 119 3.60 2.37 10.40
CA PHE A 119 2.89 1.09 10.51
C PHE A 119 1.95 1.10 11.71
N PHE A 120 0.73 0.66 11.50
CA PHE A 120 -0.26 0.53 12.56
C PHE A 120 -0.98 -0.81 12.47
N ASP A 121 -1.57 -1.22 13.58
CA ASP A 121 -2.24 -2.51 13.65
C ASP A 121 -3.71 -2.39 13.25
N VAL A 122 -4.16 -3.34 12.42
CA VAL A 122 -5.55 -3.47 12.01
C VAL A 122 -6.04 -4.85 12.40
N ASP A 123 -7.16 -4.90 13.09
CA ASP A 123 -7.80 -6.15 13.47
C ASP A 123 -8.90 -6.49 12.46
N LEU A 124 -8.58 -7.35 11.51
CA LEU A 124 -9.52 -7.79 10.48
C LEU A 124 -10.77 -8.47 11.05
N PRO A 125 -10.71 -9.29 12.11
CA PRO A 125 -11.92 -9.83 12.72
C PRO A 125 -12.88 -8.76 13.21
N LYS A 126 -12.38 -7.66 13.77
CA LYS A 126 -13.22 -6.53 14.16
C LYS A 126 -13.88 -5.85 12.98
N ILE A 127 -13.20 -5.75 11.85
CA ILE A 127 -13.80 -5.24 10.61
C ILE A 127 -14.99 -6.10 10.20
N LYS A 128 -14.86 -7.41 10.24
CA LYS A 128 -15.94 -8.35 9.93
C LYS A 128 -17.17 -8.11 10.80
N ILE A 129 -16.99 -7.94 12.10
CA ILE A 129 -18.07 -7.71 13.06
C ILE A 129 -18.80 -6.40 12.80
N LYS A 130 -18.07 -5.36 12.42
CA LYS A 130 -18.64 -4.03 12.14
C LYS A 130 -19.50 -4.00 10.88
N ASN A 131 -19.26 -4.86 9.93
CA ASN A 131 -19.89 -4.74 8.63
C ASN A 131 -21.32 -5.25 8.57
N ASN A 132 -21.69 -6.37 9.07
CA ASN A 132 -23.09 -6.83 9.16
C ASN A 132 -23.10 -8.23 9.75
N LYS A 133 -23.88 -8.45 10.80
CA LYS A 133 -23.99 -9.77 11.42
C LYS A 133 -24.46 -10.86 10.46
N ILE A 134 -25.33 -10.53 9.53
CA ILE A 134 -25.86 -11.49 8.54
C ILE A 134 -24.75 -11.93 7.58
N MET A 135 -23.78 -11.07 7.33
CA MET A 135 -22.69 -11.35 6.43
C MET A 135 -21.47 -11.96 7.11
N THR A 136 -21.48 -12.05 8.46
CA THR A 136 -20.28 -12.43 9.20
C THR A 136 -19.80 -13.83 8.86
N ASP A 137 -20.71 -14.79 8.81
CA ASP A 137 -20.35 -16.17 8.49
C ASP A 137 -19.94 -16.33 7.03
N MET A 138 -20.61 -15.61 6.14
CA MET A 138 -20.21 -15.55 4.73
C MET A 138 -18.86 -14.89 4.54
N ILE A 139 -18.56 -13.87 5.34
CA ILE A 139 -17.29 -13.16 5.27
C ILE A 139 -16.13 -14.07 5.69
N GLU A 140 -16.32 -14.99 6.62
CA GLU A 140 -15.25 -15.90 7.00
C GLU A 140 -14.84 -16.82 5.86
N GLU A 141 -15.77 -17.32 5.09
CA GLU A 141 -15.45 -18.05 3.87
C GLU A 141 -14.93 -17.13 2.77
N GLU A 142 -15.63 -16.02 2.53
CA GLU A 142 -15.31 -15.11 1.45
C GLU A 142 -14.06 -14.26 1.72
N PHE A 143 -13.72 -14.01 2.97
CA PHE A 143 -12.59 -13.16 3.29
C PHE A 143 -11.29 -13.74 2.75
N SER A 144 -11.15 -15.05 2.76
CA SER A 144 -10.02 -15.72 2.13
C SER A 144 -10.02 -15.55 0.61
N TYR A 145 -11.16 -15.25 0.00
CA TYR A 145 -11.34 -15.05 -1.43
C TYR A 145 -11.45 -13.57 -1.85
N GLN A 146 -11.41 -12.64 -0.89
CA GLN A 146 -11.46 -11.21 -1.20
C GLN A 146 -10.18 -10.70 -1.85
N TRP A 147 -9.08 -11.43 -1.69
CA TRP A 147 -7.84 -11.10 -2.36
C TRP A 147 -7.90 -11.55 -3.80
N VAL A 148 -7.65 -10.62 -4.72
CA VAL A 148 -7.57 -10.97 -6.14
C VAL A 148 -6.39 -11.89 -6.31
N GLY A 149 -6.67 -13.13 -6.71
CA GLY A 149 -5.66 -14.17 -6.76
C GLY A 149 -4.67 -13.96 -7.88
N HIS A 150 -3.42 -14.27 -7.57
CA HIS A 150 -2.42 -14.58 -8.57
C HIS A 150 -2.25 -16.09 -8.56
N HIS A 151 -2.62 -16.66 -9.61
CA HIS A 151 -2.55 -18.11 -9.75
C HIS A 151 -1.27 -18.48 -10.44
#